data_19bf3fef85de75caa781f922e6bad11f
#
_entry.id   19bf3fef85de75caa781f922e6bad11f
#
_cell.length_a   1.000
_cell.length_b   1.000
_cell.length_c   1.000
_cell.angle_alpha   90.00
_cell.angle_beta   90.00
_cell.angle_gamma   90.00
#
_symmetry.space_group_name_H-M   'P 1'
#
loop_
_entity.id
_entity.type
_entity.pdbx_description
1 polymer ?
#
loop_
_entity_poly.entity_id
_entity_poly.type
_entity_poly.pdbx_seq_one_letter_code
_entity_poly.pdbx_strand_id
1 'polypeptide(L)'
;MNTYLNRFEKKFFINAEQEKKLKENLKNIFFLDKLSRNNRGYYCLSVYFDNLNMDSMNAKIEGFSKRTKIRARSYLKDLDEKPKTWNFEIKNKENIIDFKKKFSIDHDK
;
A
#
# COMPACT_ATOMS: atom_id res chain seq x y z
N MET A 1 16.45 5.13 -0.26
CA MET A 1 16.83 3.71 -0.42
C MET A 1 15.90 3.01 -1.38
N ASN A 2 16.43 2.37 -2.38
CA ASN A 2 15.63 1.64 -3.36
C ASN A 2 15.42 0.20 -2.90
N THR A 3 14.17 -0.27 -2.92
CA THR A 3 13.84 -1.63 -2.51
C THR A 3 13.08 -2.34 -3.62
N TYR A 4 13.55 -3.53 -3.98
CA TYR A 4 12.85 -4.44 -4.88
C TYR A 4 12.24 -5.58 -4.07
N LEU A 5 10.93 -5.81 -4.26
CA LEU A 5 10.22 -6.89 -3.61
C LEU A 5 9.48 -7.72 -4.66
N ASN A 6 9.78 -9.01 -4.69
CA ASN A 6 8.98 -10.00 -5.39
C ASN A 6 8.10 -10.66 -4.36
N ARG A 7 6.79 -10.53 -4.51
CA ARG A 7 5.85 -11.08 -3.53
C ARG A 7 4.59 -11.62 -4.18
N PHE A 8 4.00 -12.55 -3.48
CA PHE A 8 2.69 -13.09 -3.79
C PHE A 8 1.69 -12.57 -2.76
N GLU A 9 0.55 -12.06 -3.22
CA GLU A 9 -0.49 -11.49 -2.36
C GLU A 9 -1.84 -12.14 -2.66
N LYS A 10 -2.51 -12.61 -1.61
CA LYS A 10 -3.91 -13.05 -1.66
C LYS A 10 -4.75 -12.15 -0.78
N LYS A 11 -5.93 -11.80 -1.26
CA LYS A 11 -6.91 -10.99 -0.54
C LYS A 11 -8.15 -11.82 -0.25
N PHE A 12 -8.67 -11.69 0.96
CA PHE A 12 -9.87 -12.40 1.41
C PHE A 12 -10.88 -11.41 1.97
N PHE A 13 -12.15 -11.64 1.67
CA PHE A 13 -13.22 -10.94 2.36
C PHE A 13 -13.47 -11.60 3.70
N ILE A 14 -13.60 -10.80 4.74
CA ILE A 14 -13.94 -11.25 6.09
C ILE A 14 -15.06 -10.39 6.66
N ASN A 15 -15.88 -10.96 7.54
CA ASN A 15 -16.89 -10.22 8.29
C ASN A 15 -16.32 -9.69 9.63
N ALA A 16 -17.11 -8.90 10.35
CA ALA A 16 -16.67 -8.29 11.61
C ALA A 16 -16.29 -9.31 12.69
N GLU A 17 -17.03 -10.43 12.76
CA GLU A 17 -16.72 -11.49 13.71
C GLU A 17 -15.40 -12.19 13.40
N GLN A 18 -15.17 -12.48 12.14
CA GLN A 18 -13.90 -13.06 11.66
C GLN A 18 -12.72 -12.12 11.91
N GLU A 19 -12.92 -10.81 11.68
CA GLU A 19 -11.91 -9.79 11.98
C GLU A 19 -11.53 -9.81 13.47
N LYS A 20 -12.53 -9.84 14.35
CA LYS A 20 -12.30 -9.88 15.80
C LYS A 20 -11.51 -11.10 16.22
N LYS A 21 -11.92 -12.29 15.78
CA LYS A 21 -11.22 -13.54 16.07
C LYS A 21 -9.79 -13.55 15.53
N LEU A 22 -9.61 -13.05 14.32
CA LEU A 22 -8.29 -12.97 13.70
C LEU A 22 -7.36 -12.05 14.49
N LYS A 23 -7.84 -10.87 14.90
CA LYS A 23 -7.06 -9.95 15.74
C LYS A 23 -6.67 -10.57 17.08
N GLU A 24 -7.59 -11.27 17.74
CA GLU A 24 -7.32 -11.97 18.99
C GLU A 24 -6.23 -13.05 18.82
N ASN A 25 -6.30 -13.82 17.76
CA ASN A 25 -5.32 -14.86 17.48
C ASN A 25 -3.95 -14.29 17.10
N LEU A 26 -3.92 -13.28 16.24
CA LEU A 26 -2.67 -12.68 15.76
C LEU A 26 -1.95 -11.87 16.85
N LYS A 27 -2.67 -11.32 17.80
CA LYS A 27 -2.12 -10.54 18.91
C LYS A 27 -1.01 -11.25 19.70
N ASN A 28 -1.09 -12.57 19.78
CA ASN A 28 -0.12 -13.39 20.52
C ASN A 28 1.08 -13.83 19.65
N ILE A 29 1.01 -13.61 18.34
CA ILE A 29 2.00 -14.10 17.38
C ILE A 29 2.75 -12.95 16.72
N PHE A 30 2.05 -11.84 16.45
CA PHE A 30 2.59 -10.69 15.72
C PHE A 30 2.54 -9.41 16.54
N PHE A 31 3.49 -8.54 16.26
CA PHE A 31 3.46 -7.16 16.78
C PHE A 31 2.68 -6.26 15.83
N LEU A 32 2.09 -5.19 16.39
CA LEU A 32 1.51 -4.14 15.57
C LEU A 32 2.60 -3.45 14.72
N ASP A 33 2.21 -3.01 13.53
CA ASP A 33 3.02 -2.13 12.71
C ASP A 33 3.50 -0.92 13.53
N LYS A 34 4.71 -0.46 13.28
CA LYS A 34 5.32 0.68 13.99
C LYS A 34 4.41 1.91 14.04
N LEU A 35 3.74 2.20 12.92
CA LEU A 35 2.84 3.35 12.80
C LEU A 35 1.54 3.17 13.58
N SER A 36 1.16 1.94 13.89
CA SER A 36 -0.06 1.60 14.63
C SER A 36 0.19 1.29 16.11
N ARG A 37 1.41 1.45 16.63
CA ARG A 37 1.75 1.08 18.01
C ARG A 37 1.03 1.88 19.09
N ASN A 38 0.45 3.02 18.73
CA ASN A 38 -0.45 3.78 19.61
C ASN A 38 -1.86 3.20 19.70
N ASN A 39 -2.13 2.05 19.09
CA ASN A 39 -3.43 1.38 18.98
C ASN A 39 -4.54 2.17 18.24
N ARG A 40 -4.19 3.28 17.59
CA ARG A 40 -5.14 4.12 16.85
C ARG A 40 -5.09 3.92 15.33
N GLY A 41 -4.08 3.21 14.85
CA GLY A 41 -3.80 3.13 13.42
C GLY A 41 -3.20 4.42 12.87
N TYR A 42 -3.24 4.57 11.57
CA TYR A 42 -2.71 5.74 10.87
C TYR A 42 -3.45 5.92 9.53
N TYR A 43 -3.37 7.13 9.00
CA TYR A 43 -3.91 7.44 7.70
C TYR A 43 -2.88 7.18 6.60
N CYS A 44 -3.35 6.68 5.50
CA CYS A 44 -2.53 6.39 4.33
C CYS A 44 -3.01 7.25 3.16
N LEU A 45 -2.27 8.32 2.90
CA LEU A 45 -2.54 9.20 1.76
C LEU A 45 -1.83 8.67 0.53
N SER A 46 -2.57 8.40 -0.53
CA SER A 46 -2.01 7.89 -1.78
C SER A 46 -2.44 8.74 -2.96
N VAL A 47 -1.47 9.13 -3.77
CA VAL A 47 -1.69 9.81 -5.05
C VAL A 47 -1.25 8.85 -6.15
N TYR A 48 -2.17 8.50 -7.04
CA TYR A 48 -1.90 7.63 -8.18
C TYR A 48 -1.66 8.47 -9.43
N PHE A 49 -0.63 8.11 -10.16
CA PHE A 49 -0.29 8.74 -11.42
C PHE A 49 -0.73 7.86 -12.59
N ASP A 50 -1.20 8.51 -13.63
CA ASP A 50 -1.57 7.85 -14.88
C ASP A 50 -1.24 8.77 -16.05
N ASN A 51 -1.29 8.25 -17.26
CA ASN A 51 -1.16 9.09 -18.46
C ASN A 51 -2.52 9.71 -18.83
N LEU A 52 -2.52 10.59 -19.83
CA LEU A 52 -3.74 11.26 -20.30
C LEU A 52 -4.82 10.29 -20.80
N ASN A 53 -4.42 9.14 -21.29
CA ASN A 53 -5.35 8.10 -21.77
C ASN A 53 -5.84 7.18 -20.65
N MET A 54 -5.39 7.36 -19.42
CA MET A 54 -5.75 6.53 -18.28
C MET A 54 -5.44 5.05 -18.47
N ASP A 55 -4.30 4.74 -19.06
CA ASP A 55 -3.91 3.36 -19.43
C ASP A 55 -3.81 2.44 -18.21
N SER A 56 -3.26 2.92 -17.08
CA SER A 56 -3.16 2.12 -15.86
C SER A 56 -4.53 1.80 -15.27
N MET A 57 -5.44 2.76 -15.27
CA MET A 57 -6.80 2.56 -14.79
C MET A 57 -7.58 1.60 -15.70
N ASN A 58 -7.48 1.78 -17.00
CA ASN A 58 -8.16 0.93 -17.99
C ASN A 58 -7.64 -0.51 -17.92
N ALA A 59 -6.34 -0.71 -17.77
CA ALA A 59 -5.75 -2.05 -17.59
C ALA A 59 -6.31 -2.76 -16.35
N LYS A 60 -6.54 -2.02 -15.26
CA LYS A 60 -7.18 -2.56 -14.04
C LYS A 60 -8.64 -2.94 -14.30
N ILE A 61 -9.42 -2.07 -14.94
CA ILE A 61 -10.84 -2.30 -15.23
C ILE A 61 -11.01 -3.50 -16.16
N GLU A 62 -10.20 -3.60 -17.19
CA GLU A 62 -10.23 -4.70 -18.15
C GLU A 62 -9.59 -5.99 -17.64
N GLY A 63 -8.95 -5.94 -16.47
CA GLY A 63 -8.37 -7.11 -15.83
C GLY A 63 -7.15 -7.69 -16.53
N PHE A 64 -6.37 -6.87 -17.24
CA PHE A 64 -5.14 -7.33 -17.89
C PHE A 64 -4.19 -7.95 -16.89
N SER A 65 -3.56 -9.06 -17.27
CA SER A 65 -2.61 -9.78 -16.42
C SER A 65 -1.30 -9.01 -16.19
N LYS A 66 -0.92 -8.16 -17.12
CA LYS A 66 0.22 -7.24 -16.99
C LYS A 66 -0.29 -5.83 -16.74
N ARG A 67 0.07 -5.28 -15.58
CA ARG A 67 -0.36 -3.95 -15.16
C ARG A 67 0.75 -3.23 -14.43
N THR A 68 0.84 -1.91 -14.63
CA THR A 68 1.76 -1.05 -13.89
C THR A 68 0.96 0.01 -13.15
N LYS A 69 1.28 0.22 -11.88
CA LYS A 69 0.75 1.32 -11.06
C LYS A 69 1.89 2.14 -10.51
N ILE A 70 1.77 3.45 -10.61
CA ILE A 70 2.71 4.41 -10.05
C ILE A 70 1.97 5.23 -9.02
N ARG A 71 2.51 5.30 -7.81
CA ARG A 71 1.90 6.10 -6.73
C ARG A 71 2.95 6.79 -5.87
N ALA A 72 2.58 7.92 -5.30
CA ALA A 72 3.25 8.51 -4.16
C ALA A 72 2.38 8.25 -2.93
N ARG A 73 2.98 7.83 -1.82
CA ARG A 73 2.27 7.52 -0.58
C ARG A 73 2.96 8.15 0.60
N SER A 74 2.15 8.72 1.49
CA SER A 74 2.59 9.24 2.76
C SER A 74 1.71 8.67 3.88
N TYR A 75 2.29 8.51 5.06
CA TYR A 75 1.59 8.02 6.24
C TYR A 75 1.45 9.15 7.25
N LEU A 76 0.24 9.36 7.73
CA LEU A 76 -0.13 10.47 8.61
C LEU A 76 -0.72 9.92 9.91
N LYS A 77 -0.42 10.58 11.03
CA LYS A 77 -1.07 10.30 12.31
C LYS A 77 -2.48 10.88 12.36
N ASP A 78 -2.64 12.09 11.83
CA ASP A 78 -3.89 12.82 11.76
C ASP A 78 -4.14 13.33 10.34
N LEU A 79 -5.41 13.51 9.97
CA LEU A 79 -5.79 14.00 8.63
C LEU A 79 -5.29 15.43 8.35
N ASP A 80 -5.13 16.23 9.39
CA ASP A 80 -4.67 17.63 9.27
C ASP A 80 -3.15 17.74 9.19
N GLU A 81 -2.44 16.64 9.39
CA GLU A 81 -0.98 16.61 9.33
C GLU A 81 -0.50 16.77 7.89
N LYS A 82 0.52 17.61 7.69
CA LYS A 82 1.18 17.72 6.39
C LYS A 82 2.12 16.54 6.16
N PRO A 83 2.09 15.95 4.96
CA PRO A 83 3.02 14.88 4.62
C PRO A 83 4.48 15.33 4.74
N LYS A 84 5.28 14.60 5.49
CA LYS A 84 6.72 14.88 5.64
C LYS A 84 7.58 14.05 4.71
N THR A 85 7.22 12.79 4.55
CA THR A 85 7.95 11.84 3.73
C THR A 85 7.03 11.24 2.68
N TRP A 86 7.46 11.27 1.43
CA TRP A 86 6.77 10.62 0.33
C TRP A 86 7.51 9.36 -0.11
N ASN A 87 6.79 8.29 -0.19
CA ASN A 87 7.26 7.03 -0.76
C ASN A 87 6.72 6.90 -2.18
N PHE A 88 7.60 6.95 -3.16
CA PHE A 88 7.25 6.69 -4.54
C PHE A 88 7.38 5.20 -4.82
N GLU A 89 6.34 4.62 -5.38
CA GLU A 89 6.26 3.20 -5.62
C GLU A 89 5.81 2.93 -7.05
N ILE A 90 6.53 2.04 -7.71
CA ILE A 90 6.14 1.47 -9.00
C ILE A 90 5.84 0.00 -8.75
N LYS A 91 4.61 -0.39 -8.99
CA LYS A 91 4.17 -1.78 -8.84
C LYS A 91 3.82 -2.34 -10.20
N ASN A 92 4.56 -3.36 -10.61
CA ASN A 92 4.29 -4.13 -11.81
C ASN A 92 3.66 -5.45 -11.42
N LYS A 93 2.57 -5.80 -12.08
CA LYS A 93 1.94 -7.10 -11.96
C LYS A 93 2.08 -7.86 -13.27
N GLU A 94 2.60 -9.08 -13.19
CA GLU A 94 2.63 -10.03 -14.29
C GLU A 94 1.93 -11.32 -13.84
N ASN A 95 0.78 -11.62 -14.44
CA ASN A 95 -0.06 -12.73 -14.03
C ASN A 95 -0.42 -12.64 -12.53
N ILE A 96 0.06 -13.59 -11.72
CA ILE A 96 -0.20 -13.66 -10.28
C ILE A 96 0.95 -13.09 -9.43
N ILE A 97 2.06 -12.68 -10.05
CA ILE A 97 3.25 -12.21 -9.35
C ILE A 97 3.29 -10.68 -9.36
N ASP A 98 3.47 -10.09 -8.20
CA ASP A 98 3.65 -8.65 -8.03
C ASP A 98 5.14 -8.31 -7.86
N PHE A 99 5.61 -7.34 -8.64
CA PHE A 99 6.95 -6.75 -8.50
C PHE A 99 6.79 -5.32 -8.02
N LYS A 100 7.56 -4.93 -7.02
CA LYS A 100 7.48 -3.59 -6.45
C LYS A 100 8.85 -2.95 -6.36
N LYS A 101 8.95 -1.72 -6.88
CA LYS A 101 10.09 -0.84 -6.69
C LYS A 101 9.69 0.35 -5.84
N LYS A 102 10.48 0.69 -4.82
CA LYS A 102 10.16 1.75 -3.87
C LYS A 102 11.38 2.63 -3.62
N PHE A 103 11.16 3.95 -3.55
CA PHE A 103 12.12 4.92 -3.02
C PHE A 103 11.40 5.99 -2.21
N SER A 104 12.10 6.64 -1.30
CA SER A 104 11.53 7.63 -0.38
C SER A 104 12.20 8.98 -0.56
N ILE A 105 11.41 10.04 -0.47
CA ILE A 105 11.85 11.42 -0.48
C ILE A 105 11.27 12.14 0.73
N ASP A 106 12.12 12.77 1.53
CA ASP A 106 11.69 13.62 2.63
C ASP A 106 11.40 15.02 2.13
N HIS A 107 10.27 15.57 2.55
CA HIS A 107 9.81 16.90 2.09
C HIS A 107 10.73 18.03 2.54
N ASP A 108 11.41 17.87 3.67
CA ASP A 108 12.26 18.91 4.28
C ASP A 108 13.71 18.90 3.78
N LYS A 109 13.98 18.20 2.72
CA LYS A 109 15.33 18.12 2.13
C LYS A 109 15.43 18.75 0.77
#